data_d485a30726b786adc95fa5fcb1ced1bf
#
_entry.id   d485a30726b786adc95fa5fcb1ced1bf
#
_cell.length_a   1.000
_cell.length_b   1.000
_cell.length_c   1.000
_cell.angle_alpha   90.00
_cell.angle_beta   90.00
_cell.angle_gamma   90.00
#
_symmetry.space_group_name_H-M   'P 1'
#
loop_
_entity.id
_entity.type
_entity.pdbx_description
1 polymer ?
#
loop_
_entity_poly.entity_id
_entity_poly.type
_entity_poly.pdbx_seq_one_letter_code
_entity_poly.pdbx_strand_id
1 'polypeptide(L)'
;MIIDSHIHLNDEELFPRIEEIIDRAKERGVKAFICVGYDRESSELALDIATMYEEVFAAIGIHPSEAKHYKPTDIEWLEANLSHHKVKAIGEIGLDYYWEKTHEAKQKELFIKQIELANKTKLPIIVHMRDATNDTYEILKNHKDKNLSGVMHCYSGSWEYVKNFTDLNLYISLAGPVTFKNAHSPKEIARKIDLSKLLIETDAPYLAPVPHRGKTNESKNLKYIVKEIASLRGVEIETIEDATYKNTVKLFNLGEL
;
A
#
# COMPACT_ATOMS: atom_id res chain seq x y z
N MET A 1 -18.74 -2.78 -2.56
CA MET A 1 -17.66 -3.75 -2.22
C MET A 1 -16.34 -3.02 -2.24
N ILE A 2 -15.48 -3.25 -1.24
CA ILE A 2 -14.18 -2.58 -1.12
C ILE A 2 -13.08 -3.58 -0.75
N ILE A 3 -11.83 -3.23 -1.03
CA ILE A 3 -10.63 -4.00 -0.66
C ILE A 3 -9.70 -3.06 0.10
N ASP A 4 -9.09 -3.56 1.18
CA ASP A 4 -8.02 -2.84 1.86
C ASP A 4 -6.70 -3.12 1.15
N SER A 5 -6.22 -2.16 0.38
CA SER A 5 -5.03 -2.36 -0.46
C SER A 5 -3.70 -2.28 0.31
N HIS A 6 -3.74 -1.95 1.62
CA HIS A 6 -2.56 -1.93 2.48
C HIS A 6 -2.96 -1.95 3.96
N ILE A 7 -2.64 -3.04 4.64
CA ILE A 7 -2.86 -3.22 6.08
C ILE A 7 -1.73 -4.06 6.68
N HIS A 8 -1.40 -3.83 7.93
CA HIS A 8 -0.44 -4.64 8.68
C HIS A 8 -1.15 -5.57 9.68
N LEU A 9 -1.86 -6.60 9.17
CA LEU A 9 -2.47 -7.63 10.02
C LEU A 9 -1.42 -8.42 10.83
N ASN A 10 -0.17 -8.36 10.41
CA ASN A 10 1.02 -8.90 11.05
C ASN A 10 1.58 -7.99 12.17
N ASP A 11 0.97 -6.82 12.42
CA ASP A 11 1.35 -5.95 13.53
C ASP A 11 0.90 -6.51 14.89
N GLU A 12 1.69 -6.30 15.94
CA GLU A 12 1.42 -6.81 17.30
C GLU A 12 0.08 -6.33 17.89
N GLU A 13 -0.44 -5.18 17.46
CA GLU A 13 -1.74 -4.67 17.92
C GLU A 13 -2.92 -5.36 17.22
N LEU A 14 -2.75 -5.83 15.99
CA LEU A 14 -3.81 -6.42 15.18
C LEU A 14 -3.79 -7.94 15.21
N PHE A 15 -2.62 -8.55 15.13
CA PHE A 15 -2.45 -10.00 14.99
C PHE A 15 -3.21 -10.82 16.03
N PRO A 16 -3.21 -10.48 17.36
CA PRO A 16 -3.96 -11.25 18.35
C PRO A 16 -5.47 -11.25 18.17
N ARG A 17 -6.02 -10.37 17.31
CA ARG A 17 -7.47 -10.17 17.10
C ARG A 17 -7.85 -10.27 15.63
N ILE A 18 -7.04 -10.96 14.83
CA ILE A 18 -7.17 -10.96 13.37
C ILE A 18 -8.55 -11.43 12.89
N GLU A 19 -9.09 -12.52 13.47
CA GLU A 19 -10.42 -13.06 13.12
C GLU A 19 -11.52 -12.01 13.33
N GLU A 20 -11.53 -11.37 14.51
CA GLU A 20 -12.50 -10.32 14.84
C GLU A 20 -12.37 -9.11 13.90
N ILE A 21 -11.14 -8.75 13.50
CA ILE A 21 -10.87 -7.62 12.60
C ILE A 21 -11.40 -7.93 11.20
N ILE A 22 -11.13 -9.12 10.70
CA ILE A 22 -11.61 -9.60 9.40
C ILE A 22 -13.15 -9.65 9.40
N ASP A 23 -13.79 -10.23 10.41
CA ASP A 23 -15.24 -10.34 10.50
C ASP A 23 -15.90 -8.96 10.52
N ARG A 24 -15.43 -8.05 11.37
CA ARG A 24 -15.95 -6.66 11.42
C ARG A 24 -15.76 -5.92 10.09
N ALA A 25 -14.68 -6.19 9.36
CA ALA A 25 -14.44 -5.59 8.06
C ALA A 25 -15.38 -6.17 7.00
N LYS A 26 -15.60 -7.49 6.98
CA LYS A 26 -16.54 -8.18 6.08
C LYS A 26 -17.98 -7.69 6.27
N GLU A 27 -18.43 -7.45 7.52
CA GLU A 27 -19.72 -6.82 7.83
C GLU A 27 -19.86 -5.40 7.24
N ARG A 28 -18.75 -4.74 6.90
CA ARG A 28 -18.69 -3.41 6.27
C ARG A 28 -18.40 -3.45 4.78
N GLY A 29 -18.46 -4.64 4.17
CA GLY A 29 -18.32 -4.81 2.72
C GLY A 29 -16.88 -4.93 2.23
N VAL A 30 -15.90 -5.07 3.13
CA VAL A 30 -14.51 -5.39 2.75
C VAL A 30 -14.44 -6.85 2.30
N LYS A 31 -13.89 -7.08 1.11
CA LYS A 31 -13.85 -8.40 0.48
C LYS A 31 -12.47 -9.06 0.54
N ALA A 32 -11.41 -8.25 0.57
CA ALA A 32 -10.05 -8.76 0.63
C ALA A 32 -9.11 -7.75 1.29
N PHE A 33 -7.94 -8.24 1.66
CA PHE A 33 -6.91 -7.53 2.38
C PHE A 33 -5.54 -7.82 1.77
N ILE A 34 -4.75 -6.78 1.53
CA ILE A 34 -3.33 -6.93 1.20
C ILE A 34 -2.55 -6.72 2.50
N CYS A 35 -2.12 -7.81 3.14
CA CYS A 35 -1.29 -7.79 4.33
C CYS A 35 0.16 -7.54 3.92
N VAL A 36 0.76 -6.46 4.45
CA VAL A 36 2.05 -5.96 3.98
C VAL A 36 3.14 -6.18 5.02
N GLY A 37 4.22 -6.83 4.60
CA GLY A 37 5.46 -6.94 5.37
C GLY A 37 6.35 -5.71 5.14
N TYR A 38 7.23 -5.44 6.09
CA TYR A 38 8.19 -4.33 6.05
C TYR A 38 9.63 -4.75 6.35
N ASP A 39 9.82 -5.98 6.81
CA ASP A 39 11.08 -6.69 6.97
C ASP A 39 10.87 -8.18 6.69
N ARG A 40 11.91 -8.99 6.92
CA ARG A 40 11.80 -10.43 6.70
C ARG A 40 10.77 -11.08 7.62
N GLU A 41 10.83 -10.81 8.93
CA GLU A 41 9.97 -11.46 9.92
C GLU A 41 8.49 -11.10 9.69
N SER A 42 8.21 -9.83 9.48
CA SER A 42 6.86 -9.37 9.19
C SER A 42 6.34 -9.86 7.82
N SER A 43 7.23 -10.03 6.84
CA SER A 43 6.89 -10.62 5.54
C SER A 43 6.59 -12.12 5.64
N GLU A 44 7.33 -12.88 6.45
CA GLU A 44 7.03 -14.28 6.76
C GLU A 44 5.65 -14.38 7.41
N LEU A 45 5.38 -13.57 8.43
CA LEU A 45 4.09 -13.56 9.12
C LEU A 45 2.94 -13.13 8.20
N ALA A 46 3.15 -12.12 7.34
CA ALA A 46 2.13 -11.70 6.36
C ALA A 46 1.76 -12.83 5.39
N LEU A 47 2.74 -13.62 4.94
CA LEU A 47 2.53 -14.78 4.09
C LEU A 47 1.81 -15.91 4.83
N ASP A 48 2.17 -16.18 6.08
CA ASP A 48 1.50 -17.16 6.93
C ASP A 48 0.02 -16.79 7.13
N ILE A 49 -0.27 -15.54 7.47
CA ILE A 49 -1.63 -15.02 7.60
C ILE A 49 -2.40 -15.20 6.29
N ALA A 50 -1.80 -14.83 5.16
CA ALA A 50 -2.43 -14.98 3.86
C ALA A 50 -2.75 -16.44 3.51
N THR A 51 -1.94 -17.39 4.00
CA THR A 51 -2.18 -18.83 3.82
C THR A 51 -3.32 -19.33 4.71
N MET A 52 -3.51 -18.73 5.90
CA MET A 52 -4.55 -19.10 6.85
C MET A 52 -5.93 -18.55 6.49
N TYR A 53 -6.00 -17.37 5.85
CA TYR A 53 -7.25 -16.67 5.53
C TYR A 53 -7.41 -16.51 4.02
N GLU A 54 -8.52 -17.01 3.47
CA GLU A 54 -8.78 -17.01 2.03
C GLU A 54 -8.80 -15.59 1.43
N GLU A 55 -9.41 -14.65 2.13
CA GLU A 55 -9.55 -13.26 1.75
C GLU A 55 -8.29 -12.40 1.93
N VAL A 56 -7.22 -12.95 2.54
CA VAL A 56 -5.95 -12.24 2.75
C VAL A 56 -4.93 -12.66 1.69
N PHE A 57 -4.26 -11.66 1.14
CA PHE A 57 -3.10 -11.79 0.24
C PHE A 57 -1.90 -11.08 0.86
N ALA A 58 -0.70 -11.49 0.49
CA ALA A 58 0.52 -10.92 1.04
C ALA A 58 1.23 -10.00 0.03
N ALA A 59 1.81 -8.93 0.54
CA ALA A 59 2.91 -8.22 -0.08
C ALA A 59 4.14 -8.40 0.80
N ILE A 60 5.27 -8.78 0.20
CA ILE A 60 6.51 -9.04 0.94
C ILE A 60 7.62 -8.14 0.44
N GLY A 61 8.37 -7.54 1.36
CA GLY A 61 9.40 -6.57 1.04
C GLY A 61 10.18 -6.10 2.26
N ILE A 62 11.12 -5.20 2.02
CA ILE A 62 11.96 -4.58 3.06
C ILE A 62 11.80 -3.07 2.95
N HIS A 63 11.20 -2.49 3.97
CA HIS A 63 10.93 -1.06 4.10
C HIS A 63 12.25 -0.25 4.23
N PRO A 64 12.29 0.99 3.76
CA PRO A 64 13.49 1.84 3.87
C PRO A 64 14.03 2.02 5.29
N SER A 65 13.21 1.94 6.35
CA SER A 65 13.69 1.95 7.74
C SER A 65 14.67 0.83 8.05
N GLU A 66 14.52 -0.31 7.36
CA GLU A 66 15.34 -1.51 7.56
C GLU A 66 16.61 -1.53 6.70
N ALA A 67 16.80 -0.53 5.83
CA ALA A 67 17.96 -0.46 4.92
C ALA A 67 19.33 -0.55 5.64
N LYS A 68 19.37 -0.21 6.92
CA LYS A 68 20.55 -0.28 7.79
C LYS A 68 20.84 -1.70 8.29
N HIS A 69 19.79 -2.52 8.44
CA HIS A 69 19.83 -3.79 9.17
C HIS A 69 19.65 -5.03 8.29
N TYR A 70 19.07 -4.87 7.08
CA TYR A 70 18.82 -6.00 6.19
C TYR A 70 20.10 -6.72 5.81
N LYS A 71 19.98 -8.01 5.56
CA LYS A 71 21.08 -8.90 5.14
C LYS A 71 20.84 -9.38 3.70
N PRO A 72 21.90 -9.78 2.97
CA PRO A 72 21.72 -10.43 1.67
C PRO A 72 20.75 -11.62 1.70
N THR A 73 20.78 -12.40 2.79
CA THR A 73 19.88 -13.54 3.01
C THR A 73 18.41 -13.16 3.07
N ASP A 74 18.07 -11.90 3.39
CA ASP A 74 16.69 -11.42 3.43
C ASP A 74 16.17 -11.20 2.00
N ILE A 75 17.04 -10.70 1.10
CA ILE A 75 16.72 -10.58 -0.33
C ILE A 75 16.59 -11.98 -0.98
N GLU A 76 17.47 -12.92 -0.64
CA GLU A 76 17.39 -14.30 -1.11
C GLU A 76 16.07 -14.95 -0.67
N TRP A 77 15.66 -14.71 0.57
CA TRP A 77 14.40 -15.20 1.09
C TRP A 77 13.20 -14.59 0.35
N LEU A 78 13.20 -13.27 0.11
CA LEU A 78 12.16 -12.63 -0.70
C LEU A 78 12.07 -13.30 -2.07
N GLU A 79 13.18 -13.40 -2.80
CA GLU A 79 13.23 -14.00 -4.14
C GLU A 79 12.66 -15.42 -4.16
N ALA A 80 12.99 -16.24 -3.15
CA ALA A 80 12.50 -17.61 -3.03
C ALA A 80 10.98 -17.71 -2.81
N ASN A 81 10.35 -16.69 -2.22
CA ASN A 81 8.92 -16.70 -1.87
C ASN A 81 8.03 -15.91 -2.84
N LEU A 82 8.59 -15.13 -3.77
CA LEU A 82 7.80 -14.31 -4.72
C LEU A 82 6.91 -15.12 -5.66
N SER A 83 7.18 -16.42 -5.85
CA SER A 83 6.35 -17.31 -6.68
C SER A 83 5.14 -17.90 -5.93
N HIS A 84 5.03 -17.68 -4.62
CA HIS A 84 3.90 -18.20 -3.85
C HIS A 84 2.58 -17.55 -4.30
N HIS A 85 1.54 -18.34 -4.51
CA HIS A 85 0.27 -17.88 -5.11
C HIS A 85 -0.45 -16.78 -4.31
N LYS A 86 -0.21 -16.72 -2.99
CA LYS A 86 -0.74 -15.68 -2.10
C LYS A 86 0.07 -14.38 -2.13
N VAL A 87 1.30 -14.40 -2.63
CA VAL A 87 2.11 -13.19 -2.80
C VAL A 87 1.63 -12.43 -4.04
N LYS A 88 1.17 -11.20 -3.85
CA LYS A 88 0.57 -10.38 -4.91
C LYS A 88 1.35 -9.13 -5.23
N ALA A 89 2.33 -8.76 -4.40
CA ALA A 89 3.18 -7.59 -4.63
C ALA A 89 4.54 -7.74 -3.95
N ILE A 90 5.50 -6.95 -4.41
CA ILE A 90 6.72 -6.65 -3.66
C ILE A 90 6.50 -5.32 -2.93
N GLY A 91 6.53 -5.35 -1.62
CA GLY A 91 6.26 -4.21 -0.76
C GLY A 91 6.20 -4.62 0.71
N GLU A 92 6.41 -3.66 1.57
CA GLU A 92 6.57 -2.23 1.36
C GLU A 92 8.02 -1.88 1.04
N ILE A 93 8.27 -1.13 -0.03
CA ILE A 93 9.61 -0.75 -0.49
C ILE A 93 9.64 0.76 -0.80
N GLY A 94 10.79 1.39 -0.80
CA GLY A 94 10.84 2.80 -1.18
C GLY A 94 11.88 3.62 -0.42
N LEU A 95 11.53 4.89 -0.12
CA LEU A 95 12.41 5.85 0.54
C LEU A 95 11.69 6.59 1.66
N ASP A 96 12.35 6.75 2.81
CA ASP A 96 11.90 7.55 3.95
C ASP A 96 13.04 8.44 4.46
N TYR A 97 12.96 9.75 4.18
CA TYR A 97 13.94 10.74 4.64
C TYR A 97 13.44 11.52 5.86
N TYR A 98 12.26 11.18 6.37
CA TYR A 98 11.73 11.77 7.59
C TYR A 98 12.33 11.12 8.84
N TRP A 99 12.28 9.78 8.91
CA TRP A 99 12.76 9.03 10.07
C TRP A 99 14.25 8.71 10.01
N GLU A 100 14.82 8.50 8.80
CA GLU A 100 16.19 8.03 8.65
C GLU A 100 16.92 8.73 7.49
N LYS A 101 17.56 9.87 7.79
CA LYS A 101 18.33 10.64 6.81
C LYS A 101 19.78 10.17 6.63
N THR A 102 20.34 9.42 7.60
CA THR A 102 21.76 9.08 7.60
C THR A 102 22.11 7.92 6.67
N HIS A 103 21.11 7.20 6.16
CA HIS A 103 21.28 6.00 5.33
C HIS A 103 20.60 6.10 3.95
N GLU A 104 20.44 7.29 3.39
CA GLU A 104 19.81 7.52 2.09
C GLU A 104 20.40 6.65 0.97
N ALA A 105 21.74 6.53 0.91
CA ALA A 105 22.40 5.71 -0.10
C ALA A 105 22.01 4.22 0.01
N LYS A 106 21.92 3.69 1.22
CA LYS A 106 21.49 2.30 1.46
C LYS A 106 20.00 2.09 1.16
N GLN A 107 19.16 3.08 1.49
CA GLN A 107 17.74 3.03 1.11
C GLN A 107 17.58 2.97 -0.41
N LYS A 108 18.31 3.81 -1.16
CA LYS A 108 18.30 3.83 -2.63
C LYS A 108 18.76 2.48 -3.20
N GLU A 109 19.88 1.94 -2.71
CA GLU A 109 20.39 0.63 -3.13
C GLU A 109 19.37 -0.48 -2.89
N LEU A 110 18.77 -0.53 -1.69
CA LEU A 110 17.76 -1.53 -1.33
C LEU A 110 16.50 -1.39 -2.19
N PHE A 111 16.04 -0.16 -2.43
CA PHE A 111 14.89 0.11 -3.28
C PHE A 111 15.10 -0.37 -4.71
N ILE A 112 16.27 -0.07 -5.31
CA ILE A 112 16.64 -0.52 -6.66
C ILE A 112 16.66 -2.04 -6.74
N LYS A 113 17.30 -2.73 -5.78
CA LYS A 113 17.32 -4.20 -5.74
C LYS A 113 15.92 -4.82 -5.76
N GLN A 114 14.99 -4.26 -5.01
CA GLN A 114 13.62 -4.77 -4.94
C GLN A 114 12.81 -4.43 -6.20
N ILE A 115 13.07 -3.29 -6.84
CA ILE A 115 12.52 -2.98 -8.18
C ILE A 115 13.02 -4.00 -9.22
N GLU A 116 14.30 -4.38 -9.18
CA GLU A 116 14.86 -5.39 -10.07
C GLU A 116 14.18 -6.76 -9.90
N LEU A 117 13.89 -7.16 -8.65
CA LEU A 117 13.09 -8.36 -8.38
C LEU A 117 11.67 -8.24 -8.96
N ALA A 118 11.04 -7.09 -8.81
CA ALA A 118 9.71 -6.84 -9.36
C ALA A 118 9.72 -6.86 -10.91
N ASN A 119 10.74 -6.29 -11.54
CA ASN A 119 10.93 -6.38 -12.99
C ASN A 119 11.06 -7.82 -13.48
N LYS A 120 11.76 -8.67 -12.73
CA LYS A 120 11.98 -10.09 -13.05
C LYS A 120 10.70 -10.92 -12.88
N THR A 121 9.97 -10.71 -11.78
CA THR A 121 8.80 -11.51 -11.43
C THR A 121 7.48 -10.97 -12.01
N LYS A 122 7.47 -9.72 -12.45
CA LYS A 122 6.30 -8.96 -12.91
C LYS A 122 5.24 -8.74 -11.83
N LEU A 123 5.58 -8.96 -10.57
CA LEU A 123 4.72 -8.57 -9.46
C LEU A 123 4.68 -7.05 -9.32
N PRO A 124 3.50 -6.45 -9.04
CA PRO A 124 3.41 -5.02 -8.78
C PRO A 124 4.18 -4.63 -7.51
N ILE A 125 4.52 -3.35 -7.42
CA ILE A 125 5.24 -2.80 -6.27
C ILE A 125 4.32 -1.94 -5.40
N ILE A 126 4.50 -2.01 -4.07
CA ILE A 126 3.88 -1.08 -3.11
C ILE A 126 4.98 -0.15 -2.61
N VAL A 127 4.88 1.14 -2.96
CA VAL A 127 5.95 2.10 -2.76
C VAL A 127 5.64 3.04 -1.60
N HIS A 128 6.48 3.00 -0.60
CA HIS A 128 6.58 3.99 0.47
C HIS A 128 7.38 5.21 0.01
N MET A 129 6.87 6.39 0.30
CA MET A 129 7.56 7.63 -0.03
C MET A 129 7.29 8.70 1.03
N ARG A 130 8.31 9.07 1.79
CA ARG A 130 8.20 10.14 2.77
C ARG A 130 9.40 11.09 2.71
N ASP A 131 9.14 12.38 2.46
CA ASP A 131 10.14 13.44 2.26
C ASP A 131 11.21 13.13 1.19
N ALA A 132 10.89 12.23 0.24
CA ALA A 132 11.80 11.67 -0.75
C ALA A 132 11.25 11.70 -2.19
N THR A 133 10.32 12.60 -2.50
CA THR A 133 9.52 12.57 -3.73
C THR A 133 10.37 12.55 -5.00
N ASN A 134 11.35 13.44 -5.10
CA ASN A 134 12.18 13.54 -6.31
C ASN A 134 13.04 12.29 -6.52
N ASP A 135 13.71 11.81 -5.49
CA ASP A 135 14.56 10.62 -5.57
C ASP A 135 13.77 9.36 -5.86
N THR A 136 12.58 9.21 -5.24
CA THR A 136 11.65 8.10 -5.52
C THR A 136 11.24 8.12 -7.00
N TYR A 137 10.85 9.29 -7.52
CA TYR A 137 10.48 9.42 -8.92
C TYR A 137 11.62 9.09 -9.88
N GLU A 138 12.81 9.63 -9.66
CA GLU A 138 13.97 9.38 -10.53
C GLU A 138 14.41 7.91 -10.48
N ILE A 139 14.38 7.26 -9.32
CA ILE A 139 14.68 5.82 -9.22
C ILE A 139 13.66 4.99 -10.00
N LEU A 140 12.36 5.23 -9.79
CA LEU A 140 11.30 4.51 -10.50
C LEU A 140 11.39 4.71 -12.01
N LYS A 141 11.62 5.93 -12.46
CA LYS A 141 11.78 6.28 -13.88
C LYS A 141 12.94 5.56 -14.54
N ASN A 142 14.06 5.39 -13.82
CA ASN A 142 15.28 4.85 -14.39
C ASN A 142 15.40 3.33 -14.25
N HIS A 143 14.77 2.73 -13.26
CA HIS A 143 14.95 1.30 -12.91
C HIS A 143 13.72 0.43 -13.11
N LYS A 144 12.51 1.02 -13.11
CA LYS A 144 11.27 0.27 -13.27
C LYS A 144 10.95 -0.01 -14.74
N ASP A 145 10.64 -1.27 -15.10
CA ASP A 145 10.11 -1.62 -16.41
C ASP A 145 8.85 -0.81 -16.72
N LYS A 146 8.68 -0.38 -17.98
CA LYS A 146 7.52 0.43 -18.39
C LYS A 146 6.17 -0.25 -18.09
N ASN A 147 6.12 -1.57 -18.25
CA ASN A 147 4.89 -2.35 -18.05
C ASN A 147 4.69 -2.81 -16.59
N LEU A 148 5.70 -2.68 -15.74
CA LEU A 148 5.55 -2.99 -14.33
C LEU A 148 4.55 -2.01 -13.72
N SER A 149 3.54 -2.52 -13.02
CA SER A 149 2.56 -1.71 -12.28
C SER A 149 2.95 -1.58 -10.81
N GLY A 150 2.27 -0.72 -10.09
CA GLY A 150 2.46 -0.55 -8.66
C GLY A 150 1.54 0.50 -8.08
N VAL A 151 1.73 0.82 -6.83
CA VAL A 151 0.99 1.85 -6.11
C VAL A 151 1.93 2.67 -5.24
N MET A 152 1.74 3.99 -5.26
CA MET A 152 2.26 4.89 -4.26
C MET A 152 1.32 4.81 -3.06
N HIS A 153 1.70 4.06 -2.04
CA HIS A 153 0.84 3.83 -0.89
C HIS A 153 0.76 5.08 -0.01
N CYS A 154 -0.35 5.26 0.68
CA CYS A 154 -0.60 6.38 1.61
C CYS A 154 -0.07 7.73 1.12
N TYR A 155 -0.34 8.03 -0.16
CA TYR A 155 0.34 9.11 -0.85
C TYR A 155 0.08 10.47 -0.20
N SER A 156 1.15 11.12 0.21
CA SER A 156 1.15 12.43 0.86
C SER A 156 1.91 13.52 0.09
N GLY A 157 2.43 13.18 -1.08
CA GLY A 157 3.12 14.12 -1.97
C GLY A 157 2.20 15.17 -2.59
N SER A 158 2.74 16.05 -3.42
CA SER A 158 1.96 17.08 -4.07
C SER A 158 1.19 16.58 -5.29
N TRP A 159 0.15 17.33 -5.69
CA TRP A 159 -0.65 17.02 -6.89
C TRP A 159 0.18 16.99 -8.17
N GLU A 160 1.20 17.84 -8.27
CA GLU A 160 2.06 17.94 -9.47
C GLU A 160 2.77 16.62 -9.77
N TYR A 161 3.17 15.87 -8.74
CA TYR A 161 3.82 14.58 -8.91
C TYR A 161 2.86 13.41 -9.19
N VAL A 162 1.56 13.56 -8.96
CA VAL A 162 0.56 12.51 -9.24
C VAL A 162 0.65 12.07 -10.69
N LYS A 163 0.67 13.04 -11.63
CA LYS A 163 0.80 12.73 -13.07
C LYS A 163 2.09 11.97 -13.37
N ASN A 164 3.19 12.40 -12.78
CA ASN A 164 4.50 11.77 -12.98
C ASN A 164 4.48 10.28 -12.59
N PHE A 165 3.91 9.96 -11.43
CA PHE A 165 3.79 8.57 -10.97
C PHE A 165 2.78 7.77 -11.79
N THR A 166 1.64 8.35 -12.15
CA THR A 166 0.64 7.66 -12.98
C THR A 166 1.13 7.40 -14.40
N ASP A 167 1.95 8.27 -14.96
CA ASP A 167 2.62 8.07 -16.27
C ASP A 167 3.65 6.92 -16.19
N LEU A 168 4.19 6.61 -15.01
CA LEU A 168 5.01 5.42 -14.77
C LEU A 168 4.18 4.15 -14.50
N ASN A 169 2.90 4.13 -14.83
CA ASN A 169 1.97 3.01 -14.59
C ASN A 169 1.76 2.68 -13.10
N LEU A 170 1.79 3.70 -12.25
CA LEU A 170 1.48 3.55 -10.83
C LEU A 170 0.07 4.05 -10.52
N TYR A 171 -0.54 3.46 -9.52
CA TYR A 171 -1.74 3.94 -8.84
C TYR A 171 -1.35 4.86 -7.69
N ILE A 172 -2.31 5.64 -7.21
CA ILE A 172 -2.19 6.45 -6.00
C ILE A 172 -3.20 5.94 -4.98
N SER A 173 -2.74 5.57 -3.80
CA SER A 173 -3.62 5.15 -2.72
C SER A 173 -3.81 6.26 -1.70
N LEU A 174 -5.04 6.41 -1.21
CA LEU A 174 -5.41 7.35 -0.16
C LEU A 174 -5.88 6.61 1.08
N ALA A 175 -5.34 7.01 2.22
CA ALA A 175 -5.62 6.45 3.53
C ALA A 175 -6.38 7.44 4.44
N GLY A 176 -6.51 7.11 5.72
CA GLY A 176 -7.19 7.90 6.73
C GLY A 176 -6.92 9.41 6.72
N PRO A 177 -5.69 9.89 6.42
CA PRO A 177 -5.38 11.31 6.33
C PRO A 177 -6.29 12.13 5.40
N VAL A 178 -6.90 11.55 4.35
CA VAL A 178 -7.84 12.28 3.49
C VAL A 178 -9.01 12.86 4.27
N THR A 179 -9.38 12.26 5.42
CA THR A 179 -10.46 12.73 6.30
C THR A 179 -10.03 13.84 7.25
N PHE A 180 -8.72 14.14 7.37
CA PHE A 180 -8.23 15.10 8.33
C PHE A 180 -8.51 16.54 7.89
N LYS A 181 -8.85 17.42 8.86
CA LYS A 181 -9.22 18.81 8.56
C LYS A 181 -8.16 19.55 7.76
N ASN A 182 -6.90 19.37 8.11
CA ASN A 182 -5.76 20.11 7.56
C ASN A 182 -4.98 19.32 6.48
N ALA A 183 -5.52 18.21 5.98
CA ALA A 183 -4.86 17.41 4.94
C ALA A 183 -5.14 17.99 3.54
N HIS A 184 -4.45 19.05 3.16
CA HIS A 184 -4.70 19.76 1.90
C HIS A 184 -4.37 18.90 0.69
N SER A 185 -3.16 18.30 0.62
CA SER A 185 -2.71 17.49 -0.50
C SER A 185 -3.57 16.24 -0.74
N PRO A 186 -3.84 15.35 0.24
CA PRO A 186 -4.73 14.21 0.01
C PRO A 186 -6.14 14.60 -0.48
N LYS A 187 -6.70 15.70 0.03
CA LYS A 187 -8.01 16.21 -0.41
C LYS A 187 -8.00 16.77 -1.83
N GLU A 188 -6.93 17.45 -2.21
CA GLU A 188 -6.74 17.93 -3.59
C GLU A 188 -6.64 16.76 -4.55
N ILE A 189 -5.84 15.75 -4.21
CA ILE A 189 -5.67 14.53 -4.99
C ILE A 189 -7.01 13.79 -5.11
N ALA A 190 -7.72 13.61 -4.00
CA ALA A 190 -9.03 12.97 -3.99
C ALA A 190 -10.02 13.63 -4.97
N ARG A 191 -10.00 14.98 -5.09
CA ARG A 191 -10.86 15.71 -6.03
C ARG A 191 -10.47 15.54 -7.49
N LYS A 192 -9.18 15.45 -7.79
CA LYS A 192 -8.65 15.65 -9.15
C LYS A 192 -8.20 14.37 -9.84
N ILE A 193 -7.79 13.34 -9.10
CA ILE A 193 -7.22 12.13 -9.68
C ILE A 193 -8.23 11.40 -10.57
N ASP A 194 -7.75 10.83 -11.68
CA ASP A 194 -8.55 9.89 -12.47
C ASP A 194 -8.92 8.68 -11.60
N LEU A 195 -10.21 8.38 -11.51
CA LEU A 195 -10.71 7.25 -10.70
C LEU A 195 -10.09 5.92 -11.14
N SER A 196 -9.69 5.77 -12.39
CA SER A 196 -8.99 4.56 -12.89
C SER A 196 -7.59 4.38 -12.30
N LYS A 197 -7.07 5.36 -11.56
CA LYS A 197 -5.75 5.36 -10.92
C LYS A 197 -5.80 5.48 -9.40
N LEU A 198 -7.00 5.47 -8.81
CA LEU A 198 -7.20 5.61 -7.37
C LEU A 198 -7.33 4.25 -6.68
N LEU A 199 -6.60 4.06 -5.59
CA LEU A 199 -6.82 3.02 -4.58
C LEU A 199 -7.16 3.63 -3.23
N ILE A 200 -7.65 2.80 -2.33
CA ILE A 200 -7.91 3.14 -0.93
C ILE A 200 -7.32 2.07 -0.01
N GLU A 201 -6.89 2.49 1.15
CA GLU A 201 -6.29 1.63 2.16
C GLU A 201 -6.53 2.16 3.56
N THR A 202 -6.25 1.35 4.57
CA THR A 202 -6.26 1.83 5.95
C THR A 202 -4.90 2.21 6.48
N ASP A 203 -3.85 1.50 6.08
CA ASP A 203 -2.54 1.51 6.72
C ASP A 203 -2.65 1.15 8.23
N ALA A 204 -3.64 0.30 8.56
CA ALA A 204 -3.90 -0.09 9.96
C ALA A 204 -2.74 -0.96 10.49
N PRO A 205 -2.36 -0.76 11.77
CA PRO A 205 -3.10 -0.09 12.86
C PRO A 205 -3.00 1.44 12.90
N TYR A 206 -2.28 2.05 11.97
CA TYR A 206 -1.97 3.47 11.94
C TYR A 206 -3.09 4.31 11.29
N LEU A 207 -2.94 5.64 11.33
CA LEU A 207 -3.66 6.63 10.52
C LEU A 207 -5.20 6.53 10.55
N ALA A 208 -5.78 6.17 11.71
CA ALA A 208 -7.23 6.05 11.85
C ALA A 208 -7.96 7.32 11.33
N PRO A 209 -8.98 7.16 10.45
CA PRO A 209 -9.72 8.30 9.91
C PRO A 209 -10.58 8.98 10.98
N VAL A 210 -11.03 10.21 10.68
CA VAL A 210 -12.08 10.85 11.46
C VAL A 210 -13.39 10.03 11.33
N PRO A 211 -14.12 9.73 12.44
CA PRO A 211 -13.96 10.27 13.79
C PRO A 211 -13.06 9.45 14.73
N HIS A 212 -12.30 8.50 14.22
CA HIS A 212 -11.55 7.53 15.03
C HIS A 212 -10.09 7.91 15.30
N ARG A 213 -9.67 9.12 14.97
CA ARG A 213 -8.28 9.58 15.22
C ARG A 213 -7.81 9.31 16.64
N GLY A 214 -6.55 8.82 16.76
CA GLY A 214 -5.95 8.49 18.05
C GLY A 214 -6.37 7.12 18.63
N LYS A 215 -7.12 6.34 17.86
CA LYS A 215 -7.43 4.93 18.16
C LYS A 215 -6.72 4.02 17.17
N THR A 216 -6.51 2.77 17.55
CA THR A 216 -6.06 1.71 16.63
C THR A 216 -7.00 1.63 15.43
N ASN A 217 -6.43 1.71 14.23
CA ASN A 217 -7.19 1.63 12.98
C ASN A 217 -7.52 0.18 12.64
N GLU A 218 -8.56 -0.03 11.84
CA GLU A 218 -8.99 -1.33 11.30
C GLU A 218 -9.63 -1.14 9.92
N SER A 219 -9.63 -2.18 9.08
CA SER A 219 -10.20 -2.15 7.72
C SER A 219 -11.68 -1.76 7.67
N LYS A 220 -12.47 -2.02 8.74
CA LYS A 220 -13.86 -1.53 8.84
C LYS A 220 -14.00 -0.01 8.68
N ASN A 221 -12.89 0.74 8.86
CA ASN A 221 -12.85 2.20 8.78
C ASN A 221 -12.67 2.70 7.33
N LEU A 222 -12.41 1.86 6.34
CA LEU A 222 -12.36 2.23 4.91
C LEU A 222 -13.59 3.03 4.47
N LYS A 223 -14.77 2.70 5.01
CA LYS A 223 -16.02 3.42 4.70
C LYS A 223 -15.95 4.92 4.93
N TYR A 224 -15.16 5.39 5.90
CA TYR A 224 -15.00 6.83 6.17
C TYR A 224 -14.11 7.48 5.12
N ILE A 225 -13.11 6.77 4.61
CA ILE A 225 -12.24 7.19 3.52
C ILE A 225 -13.04 7.31 2.23
N VAL A 226 -13.79 6.27 1.87
CA VAL A 226 -14.69 6.25 0.70
C VAL A 226 -15.69 7.40 0.77
N LYS A 227 -16.36 7.56 1.91
CA LYS A 227 -17.36 8.65 2.14
C LYS A 227 -16.75 10.03 1.94
N GLU A 228 -15.56 10.28 2.49
CA GLU A 228 -14.87 11.56 2.33
C GLU A 228 -14.51 11.81 0.87
N ILE A 229 -13.96 10.83 0.17
CA ILE A 229 -13.58 10.95 -1.25
C ILE A 229 -14.84 11.21 -2.11
N ALA A 230 -15.93 10.48 -1.90
CA ALA A 230 -17.20 10.67 -2.60
C ALA A 230 -17.74 12.09 -2.39
N SER A 231 -17.74 12.56 -1.13
CA SER A 231 -18.15 13.93 -0.77
C SER A 231 -17.29 15.00 -1.43
N LEU A 232 -15.96 14.82 -1.44
CA LEU A 232 -15.01 15.77 -2.05
C LEU A 232 -15.18 15.87 -3.57
N ARG A 233 -15.66 14.81 -4.21
CA ARG A 233 -15.90 14.72 -5.67
C ARG A 233 -17.34 15.05 -6.07
N GLY A 234 -18.27 15.06 -5.13
CA GLY A 234 -19.69 15.22 -5.42
C GLY A 234 -20.29 14.04 -6.21
N VAL A 235 -19.85 12.82 -5.90
CA VAL A 235 -20.33 11.57 -6.53
C VAL A 235 -20.90 10.62 -5.47
N GLU A 236 -21.65 9.59 -5.93
CA GLU A 236 -22.17 8.56 -5.03
C GLU A 236 -21.04 7.71 -4.45
N ILE A 237 -21.26 7.15 -3.24
CA ILE A 237 -20.31 6.30 -2.54
C ILE A 237 -19.93 5.09 -3.38
N GLU A 238 -20.91 4.47 -4.02
CA GLU A 238 -20.78 3.31 -4.88
C GLU A 238 -19.83 3.55 -6.06
N THR A 239 -19.77 4.77 -6.57
CA THR A 239 -18.83 5.15 -7.65
C THR A 239 -17.36 5.00 -7.20
N ILE A 240 -17.07 5.40 -5.98
CA ILE A 240 -15.71 5.27 -5.42
C ILE A 240 -15.42 3.81 -5.06
N GLU A 241 -16.38 3.12 -4.44
CA GLU A 241 -16.23 1.70 -4.12
C GLU A 241 -15.94 0.88 -5.39
N ASP A 242 -16.75 1.03 -6.43
CA ASP A 242 -16.59 0.28 -7.69
C ASP A 242 -15.26 0.55 -8.39
N ALA A 243 -14.87 1.82 -8.45
CA ALA A 243 -13.61 2.19 -9.09
C ALA A 243 -12.41 1.60 -8.34
N THR A 244 -12.36 1.81 -7.02
CA THR A 244 -11.22 1.35 -6.19
C THR A 244 -11.17 -0.17 -6.07
N TYR A 245 -12.32 -0.85 -5.99
CA TYR A 245 -12.40 -2.30 -6.04
C TYR A 245 -11.80 -2.86 -7.34
N LYS A 246 -12.29 -2.39 -8.50
CA LYS A 246 -11.80 -2.84 -9.82
C LYS A 246 -10.32 -2.59 -10.01
N ASN A 247 -9.85 -1.42 -9.57
CA ASN A 247 -8.43 -1.06 -9.66
C ASN A 247 -7.56 -1.99 -8.81
N THR A 248 -7.99 -2.29 -7.57
CA THR A 248 -7.24 -3.16 -6.66
C THR A 248 -7.20 -4.59 -7.18
N VAL A 249 -8.34 -5.15 -7.62
CA VAL A 249 -8.40 -6.47 -8.26
C VAL A 249 -7.46 -6.53 -9.47
N LYS A 250 -7.47 -5.51 -10.31
CA LYS A 250 -6.61 -5.44 -11.50
C LYS A 250 -5.14 -5.34 -11.14
N LEU A 251 -4.77 -4.45 -10.20
CA LEU A 251 -3.37 -4.22 -9.83
C LEU A 251 -2.74 -5.48 -9.26
N PHE A 252 -3.41 -6.13 -8.32
CA PHE A 252 -2.88 -7.28 -7.58
C PHE A 252 -3.27 -8.63 -8.19
N ASN A 253 -4.00 -8.63 -9.32
CA ASN A 253 -4.46 -9.85 -10.00
C ASN A 253 -5.14 -10.83 -9.03
N LEU A 254 -6.18 -10.35 -8.32
CA LEU A 254 -6.83 -11.11 -7.25
C LEU A 254 -7.85 -12.16 -7.76
N GLY A 255 -8.20 -12.12 -9.04
CA GLY A 255 -9.26 -12.98 -9.59
C GLY A 255 -10.67 -12.49 -9.23
N GLU A 256 -11.63 -13.40 -9.27
CA GLU A 256 -13.00 -13.14 -8.80
C GLU A 256 -13.03 -13.32 -7.26
N LEU A 257 -13.55 -12.30 -6.55
CA LEU A 257 -13.64 -12.25 -5.09
C LEU A 257 -15.09 -12.26 -4.62
#